data_0a0cbd6884375e8d3231656110cdec4f
#
_entry.id   0a0cbd6884375e8d3231656110cdec4f
#
_cell.length_a   1.000
_cell.length_b   1.000
_cell.length_c   1.000
_cell.angle_alpha   90.00
_cell.angle_beta   90.00
_cell.angle_gamma   90.00
#
_symmetry.space_group_name_H-M   'P 1'
#
loop_
_entity.id
_entity.type
_entity.pdbx_description
1 polymer ?
#
loop_
_entity_poly.entity_id
_entity_poly.type
_entity_poly.pdbx_seq_one_letter_code
_entity_poly.pdbx_strand_id
1 'polypeptide(L)'
;MHVEVPVTSPNKTVNIEVEVTGEVQDGKAIQSITIDQQTVTIYGSETALSSVDRVVVTLNASSITKDSTILRPVVLPAGVNSSNINQVTMTVQLGERASRTIDDVKLRFKNNVNNYKVSHPENKTTTSVTVYGTAENIEKITAADINVYIDMLDAKPGLMQFPLQVDQPTNGLVRYSLTESTYELNVLGETNDGTDDNKGADVNNG
;
A
#
# COMPACT_ATOMS: atom_id res chain seq x y z
N MET A 1 -4.36 54.29 -22.78
CA MET A 1 -5.20 53.33 -22.09
C MET A 1 -4.31 52.15 -21.72
N HIS A 2 -3.95 52.05 -20.45
CA HIS A 2 -3.08 50.94 -19.98
C HIS A 2 -4.02 49.83 -19.53
N VAL A 3 -4.01 48.69 -20.18
CA VAL A 3 -4.79 47.51 -19.77
C VAL A 3 -3.84 46.60 -19.03
N GLU A 4 -3.95 46.55 -17.70
CA GLU A 4 -3.32 45.53 -16.88
C GLU A 4 -4.17 44.27 -16.97
N VAL A 5 -3.65 43.23 -17.58
CA VAL A 5 -4.23 41.90 -17.55
C VAL A 5 -3.56 41.17 -16.40
N PRO A 6 -4.26 40.89 -15.30
CA PRO A 6 -3.69 40.10 -14.22
C PRO A 6 -3.46 38.68 -14.72
N VAL A 7 -2.21 38.28 -14.86
CA VAL A 7 -1.81 36.89 -15.17
C VAL A 7 -1.80 36.12 -13.85
N THR A 8 -2.90 35.46 -13.54
CA THR A 8 -2.96 34.53 -12.42
C THR A 8 -2.47 33.15 -12.89
N SER A 9 -1.38 32.65 -12.30
CA SER A 9 -0.93 31.28 -12.56
C SER A 9 -1.93 30.31 -11.94
N PRO A 10 -2.37 29.27 -12.69
CA PRO A 10 -3.20 28.21 -12.12
C PRO A 10 -2.52 27.60 -10.88
N ASN A 11 -3.30 27.31 -9.86
CA ASN A 11 -2.79 26.73 -8.62
C ASN A 11 -3.75 25.69 -8.06
N LYS A 12 -3.21 24.79 -7.23
CA LYS A 12 -3.96 23.76 -6.50
C LYS A 12 -3.35 23.60 -5.12
N THR A 13 -4.18 23.52 -4.10
CA THR A 13 -3.73 23.15 -2.75
C THR A 13 -3.89 21.64 -2.58
N VAL A 14 -2.81 20.97 -2.19
CA VAL A 14 -2.75 19.53 -2.00
C VAL A 14 -2.15 19.19 -0.65
N ASN A 15 -2.44 17.98 -0.15
CA ASN A 15 -1.86 17.49 1.10
C ASN A 15 -0.38 17.17 0.94
N ILE A 16 0.37 17.35 2.03
CA ILE A 16 1.73 16.84 2.18
C ILE A 16 1.62 15.49 2.88
N GLU A 17 2.17 14.46 2.27
CA GLU A 17 2.24 13.11 2.83
C GLU A 17 3.69 12.75 3.14
N VAL A 18 3.92 12.21 4.34
CA VAL A 18 5.26 11.74 4.74
C VAL A 18 5.38 10.27 4.38
N GLU A 19 6.36 9.95 3.54
CA GLU A 19 6.73 8.58 3.22
C GLU A 19 8.02 8.21 3.95
N VAL A 20 7.97 7.15 4.76
CA VAL A 20 9.10 6.69 5.55
C VAL A 20 9.76 5.51 4.87
N THR A 21 11.08 5.60 4.69
CA THR A 21 11.92 4.54 4.14
C THR A 21 12.91 4.04 5.19
N GLY A 22 13.30 2.78 5.10
CA GLY A 22 14.22 2.17 6.07
C GLY A 22 13.58 1.92 7.44
N GLU A 23 14.41 1.57 8.42
CA GLU A 23 13.99 1.26 9.79
C GLU A 23 14.89 1.97 10.80
N VAL A 24 14.29 2.38 11.92
CA VAL A 24 15.05 2.84 13.08
C VAL A 24 15.79 1.65 13.70
N GLN A 25 17.06 1.89 14.07
CA GLN A 25 17.93 0.87 14.66
C GLN A 25 17.79 0.82 16.20
N ASP A 26 18.59 -0.01 16.84
CA ASP A 26 18.82 -0.05 18.30
C ASP A 26 17.55 -0.32 19.12
N GLY A 27 16.66 -1.18 18.63
CA GLY A 27 15.46 -1.57 19.36
C GLY A 27 14.44 -0.44 19.51
N LYS A 28 14.54 0.60 18.71
CA LYS A 28 13.60 1.73 18.65
C LYS A 28 12.62 1.61 17.48
N ALA A 29 11.53 2.33 17.59
CA ALA A 29 10.56 2.53 16.53
C ALA A 29 10.05 3.98 16.53
N ILE A 30 9.52 4.44 15.42
CA ILE A 30 8.90 5.77 15.34
C ILE A 30 7.59 5.74 16.14
N GLN A 31 7.50 6.61 17.13
CA GLN A 31 6.28 6.79 17.91
C GLN A 31 5.34 7.76 17.21
N SER A 32 5.86 8.89 16.73
CA SER A 32 5.09 9.88 16.01
C SER A 32 5.95 10.67 15.03
N ILE A 33 5.30 11.13 13.96
CA ILE A 33 5.85 12.10 13.02
C ILE A 33 4.83 13.23 12.91
N THR A 34 5.29 14.46 13.13
CA THR A 34 4.48 15.66 12.93
C THR A 34 5.20 16.60 11.97
N ILE A 35 4.44 17.28 11.11
CA ILE A 35 4.95 18.30 10.20
C ILE A 35 4.27 19.64 10.49
N ASP A 36 5.00 20.73 10.33
CA ASP A 36 4.52 22.10 10.59
C ASP A 36 3.49 22.57 9.56
N GLN A 37 3.53 22.01 8.33
CA GLN A 37 2.61 22.32 7.24
C GLN A 37 2.01 21.03 6.69
N GLN A 38 0.70 20.88 6.78
CA GLN A 38 -0.02 19.70 6.27
C GLN A 38 -0.44 19.82 4.80
N THR A 39 -0.43 21.04 4.27
CA THR A 39 -0.81 21.32 2.88
C THR A 39 0.18 22.26 2.22
N VAL A 40 0.25 22.17 0.90
CA VAL A 40 1.06 23.06 0.06
C VAL A 40 0.23 23.53 -1.12
N THR A 41 0.35 24.83 -1.46
CA THR A 41 -0.21 25.33 -2.71
C THR A 41 0.86 25.29 -3.79
N ILE A 42 0.56 24.54 -4.85
CA ILE A 42 1.42 24.33 -6.01
C ILE A 42 0.91 25.14 -7.20
N TYR A 43 1.82 25.60 -8.03
CA TYR A 43 1.55 26.40 -9.23
C TYR A 43 2.11 25.71 -10.47
N GLY A 44 1.34 25.67 -11.55
CA GLY A 44 1.75 25.00 -12.78
C GLY A 44 0.67 25.06 -13.85
N SER A 45 0.83 24.28 -14.92
CA SER A 45 -0.24 24.15 -15.91
C SER A 45 -1.43 23.38 -15.36
N GLU A 46 -2.63 23.67 -15.83
CA GLU A 46 -3.86 22.96 -15.40
C GLU A 46 -3.74 21.44 -15.57
N THR A 47 -3.13 21.00 -16.68
CA THR A 47 -2.91 19.57 -16.94
C THR A 47 -1.99 18.93 -15.89
N ALA A 48 -0.91 19.60 -15.51
CA ALA A 48 0.00 19.09 -14.48
C ALA A 48 -0.69 19.07 -13.10
N LEU A 49 -1.39 20.14 -12.74
CA LEU A 49 -2.07 20.26 -11.45
C LEU A 49 -3.20 19.24 -11.29
N SER A 50 -3.92 18.91 -12.37
CA SER A 50 -5.01 17.93 -12.33
C SER A 50 -4.51 16.51 -11.96
N SER A 51 -3.28 16.17 -12.30
CA SER A 51 -2.67 14.86 -12.02
C SER A 51 -1.98 14.75 -10.65
N VAL A 52 -1.89 15.86 -9.90
CA VAL A 52 -1.23 15.88 -8.59
C VAL A 52 -2.28 15.89 -7.47
N ASP A 53 -2.38 14.82 -6.71
CA ASP A 53 -3.30 14.72 -5.58
C ASP A 53 -2.63 14.97 -4.23
N ARG A 54 -1.31 14.77 -4.15
CA ARG A 54 -0.50 14.98 -2.96
C ARG A 54 0.93 15.33 -3.33
N VAL A 55 1.66 15.89 -2.37
CA VAL A 55 3.11 16.07 -2.44
C VAL A 55 3.76 15.18 -1.38
N VAL A 56 4.75 14.40 -1.77
CA VAL A 56 5.41 13.44 -0.88
C VAL A 56 6.72 14.04 -0.35
N VAL A 57 6.91 13.93 0.97
CA VAL A 57 8.16 14.27 1.65
C VAL A 57 8.75 13.00 2.27
N THR A 58 9.92 12.59 1.83
CA THR A 58 10.55 11.33 2.26
C THR A 58 11.38 11.51 3.53
N LEU A 59 11.19 10.59 4.48
CA LEU A 59 12.00 10.44 5.69
C LEU A 59 12.77 9.11 5.65
N ASN A 60 14.10 9.17 5.72
CA ASN A 60 14.91 7.95 5.92
C ASN A 60 15.02 7.66 7.42
N ALA A 61 14.28 6.66 7.91
CA ALA A 61 14.25 6.25 9.31
C ALA A 61 15.58 5.67 9.79
N SER A 62 16.38 5.06 8.90
CA SER A 62 17.68 4.48 9.27
C SER A 62 18.71 5.53 9.74
N SER A 63 18.48 6.80 9.42
CA SER A 63 19.34 7.91 9.87
C SER A 63 18.90 8.51 11.22
N ILE A 64 17.77 8.07 11.78
CA ILE A 64 17.20 8.64 13.00
C ILE A 64 17.59 7.75 14.19
N THR A 65 18.38 8.28 15.09
CA THR A 65 18.87 7.56 16.29
C THR A 65 18.28 8.09 17.60
N LYS A 66 17.65 9.26 17.56
CA LYS A 66 17.01 9.93 18.71
C LYS A 66 15.90 10.85 18.22
N ASP A 67 15.10 11.34 19.14
CA ASP A 67 14.10 12.38 18.86
C ASP A 67 14.77 13.54 18.11
N SER A 68 14.17 13.95 17.02
CA SER A 68 14.82 14.89 16.10
C SER A 68 13.79 15.80 15.43
N THR A 69 14.19 17.05 15.25
CA THR A 69 13.47 17.99 14.39
C THR A 69 14.36 18.28 13.18
N ILE A 70 13.85 17.98 12.00
CA ILE A 70 14.59 18.03 10.74
C ILE A 70 13.82 18.82 9.68
N LEU A 71 14.55 19.59 8.89
CA LEU A 71 14.02 20.25 7.70
C LEU A 71 14.10 19.30 6.51
N ARG A 72 13.01 19.24 5.74
CA ARG A 72 12.94 18.46 4.51
C ARG A 72 12.46 19.32 3.36
N PRO A 73 13.12 19.27 2.19
CA PRO A 73 12.67 19.99 1.02
C PRO A 73 11.37 19.39 0.49
N VAL A 74 10.50 20.27 0.01
CA VAL A 74 9.31 19.88 -0.76
C VAL A 74 9.74 19.61 -2.19
N VAL A 75 9.67 18.35 -2.61
CA VAL A 75 10.00 17.95 -3.99
C VAL A 75 8.74 18.05 -4.84
N LEU A 76 8.78 18.95 -5.83
CA LEU A 76 7.64 19.19 -6.68
C LEU A 76 7.50 18.09 -7.74
N PRO A 77 6.28 17.61 -8.00
CA PRO A 77 6.00 16.68 -9.09
C PRO A 77 6.31 17.27 -10.48
N ALA A 78 6.50 16.41 -11.47
CA ALA A 78 6.77 16.85 -12.83
C ALA A 78 5.66 17.77 -13.37
N GLY A 79 6.05 18.86 -14.02
CA GLY A 79 5.14 19.85 -14.59
C GLY A 79 4.61 20.91 -13.60
N VAL A 80 4.94 20.78 -12.31
CA VAL A 80 4.70 21.83 -11.29
C VAL A 80 5.91 22.75 -11.27
N ASN A 81 5.66 24.07 -11.39
CA ASN A 81 6.73 25.05 -11.56
C ASN A 81 7.21 25.63 -10.22
N SER A 82 6.30 25.81 -9.26
CA SER A 82 6.62 26.40 -7.94
C SER A 82 5.60 26.01 -6.89
N SER A 83 5.91 26.30 -5.64
CA SER A 83 5.01 26.16 -4.49
C SER A 83 5.16 27.34 -3.54
N ASN A 84 4.16 27.51 -2.68
CA ASN A 84 4.18 28.56 -1.65
C ASN A 84 5.16 28.30 -0.51
N ILE A 85 5.64 27.04 -0.36
CA ILE A 85 6.66 26.62 0.61
C ILE A 85 7.70 25.74 -0.10
N ASN A 86 8.97 25.84 0.31
CA ASN A 86 10.06 25.08 -0.27
C ASN A 86 10.55 23.93 0.63
N GLN A 87 10.17 23.97 1.90
CA GLN A 87 10.57 23.00 2.91
C GLN A 87 9.53 22.91 4.01
N VAL A 88 9.52 21.80 4.70
CA VAL A 88 8.71 21.55 5.91
C VAL A 88 9.62 21.16 7.07
N THR A 89 9.20 21.51 8.27
CA THR A 89 9.82 21.09 9.52
C THR A 89 9.12 19.81 9.99
N MET A 90 9.88 18.75 10.12
CA MET A 90 9.39 17.44 10.56
C MET A 90 9.94 17.12 11.94
N THR A 91 9.08 16.85 12.90
CA THR A 91 9.46 16.40 14.24
C THR A 91 9.16 14.91 14.35
N VAL A 92 10.19 14.13 14.65
CA VAL A 92 10.15 12.68 14.82
C VAL A 92 10.42 12.34 16.27
N GLN A 93 9.52 11.58 16.89
CA GLN A 93 9.69 11.03 18.23
C GLN A 93 9.87 9.52 18.13
N LEU A 94 10.79 8.98 18.91
CA LEU A 94 11.07 7.56 19.00
C LEU A 94 10.54 6.97 20.31
N GLY A 95 10.15 5.71 20.26
CA GLY A 95 9.80 4.91 21.45
C GLY A 95 10.46 3.55 21.38
N GLU A 96 10.27 2.75 22.42
CA GLU A 96 10.73 1.36 22.46
C GLU A 96 9.97 0.55 21.42
N ARG A 97 10.73 -0.29 20.69
CA ARG A 97 10.14 -1.22 19.71
C ARG A 97 9.46 -2.36 20.45
N ALA A 98 8.21 -2.60 20.09
CA ALA A 98 7.41 -3.74 20.51
C ALA A 98 6.97 -4.54 19.28
N SER A 99 6.43 -5.72 19.51
CA SER A 99 5.82 -6.53 18.47
C SER A 99 4.58 -7.24 18.98
N ARG A 100 3.63 -7.49 18.08
CA ARG A 100 2.42 -8.28 18.34
C ARG A 100 2.05 -9.08 17.11
N THR A 101 1.70 -10.35 17.29
CA THR A 101 1.14 -11.16 16.20
C THR A 101 -0.36 -10.94 16.14
N ILE A 102 -0.86 -10.73 14.92
CA ILE A 102 -2.28 -10.60 14.61
C ILE A 102 -2.66 -11.80 13.76
N ASP A 103 -3.59 -12.57 14.28
CA ASP A 103 -4.13 -13.76 13.62
C ASP A 103 -5.36 -13.41 12.78
N ASP A 104 -5.85 -14.36 12.02
CA ASP A 104 -7.06 -14.24 11.19
C ASP A 104 -7.03 -13.13 10.12
N VAL A 105 -5.83 -12.76 9.67
CA VAL A 105 -5.66 -11.83 8.54
C VAL A 105 -6.07 -12.54 7.25
N LYS A 106 -7.08 -12.01 6.57
CA LYS A 106 -7.64 -12.59 5.36
C LYS A 106 -6.67 -12.55 4.19
N LEU A 107 -6.53 -13.67 3.50
CA LEU A 107 -5.80 -13.77 2.25
C LEU A 107 -6.63 -13.20 1.11
N ARG A 108 -6.01 -12.35 0.30
CA ARG A 108 -6.60 -11.75 -0.91
C ARG A 108 -5.84 -12.24 -2.14
N PHE A 109 -6.47 -12.11 -3.30
CA PHE A 109 -5.86 -12.47 -4.57
C PHE A 109 -5.73 -11.24 -5.45
N LYS A 110 -4.56 -11.07 -6.06
CA LYS A 110 -4.29 -10.04 -7.08
C LYS A 110 -4.01 -10.73 -8.41
N ASN A 111 -4.25 -10.02 -9.52
CA ASN A 111 -3.92 -10.45 -10.88
C ASN A 111 -4.46 -11.81 -11.31
N ASN A 112 -5.65 -12.20 -10.81
CA ASN A 112 -6.32 -13.41 -11.26
C ASN A 112 -7.00 -13.19 -12.62
N VAL A 113 -6.19 -12.97 -13.67
CA VAL A 113 -6.64 -12.61 -15.02
C VAL A 113 -7.45 -13.72 -15.71
N ASN A 114 -7.23 -14.97 -15.29
CA ASN A 114 -7.92 -16.14 -15.84
C ASN A 114 -9.17 -16.53 -15.04
N ASN A 115 -9.57 -15.73 -14.05
CA ASN A 115 -10.72 -15.99 -13.16
C ASN A 115 -10.70 -17.40 -12.54
N TYR A 116 -9.53 -17.93 -12.25
CA TYR A 116 -9.40 -19.22 -11.60
C TYR A 116 -10.11 -19.22 -10.25
N LYS A 117 -10.83 -20.29 -9.97
CA LYS A 117 -11.29 -20.61 -8.62
C LYS A 117 -10.15 -21.24 -7.85
N VAL A 118 -10.12 -21.04 -6.56
CA VAL A 118 -9.11 -21.63 -5.69
C VAL A 118 -9.74 -22.40 -4.57
N SER A 119 -9.08 -23.49 -4.18
CA SER A 119 -9.42 -24.26 -2.99
C SER A 119 -8.25 -24.17 -2.02
N HIS A 120 -8.56 -23.82 -0.79
CA HIS A 120 -7.58 -23.70 0.28
C HIS A 120 -7.35 -25.06 0.95
N PRO A 121 -6.11 -25.47 1.18
CA PRO A 121 -5.82 -26.63 2.01
C PRO A 121 -6.44 -26.42 3.40
N GLU A 122 -7.04 -27.47 3.94
CA GLU A 122 -7.66 -27.43 5.28
C GLU A 122 -8.69 -26.30 5.50
N ASN A 123 -9.23 -25.72 4.41
CA ASN A 123 -10.11 -24.54 4.45
C ASN A 123 -9.52 -23.31 5.16
N LYS A 124 -8.21 -23.23 5.30
CA LYS A 124 -7.51 -22.09 5.91
C LYS A 124 -7.49 -20.92 4.93
N THR A 125 -8.27 -19.85 5.20
CA THR A 125 -8.39 -18.65 4.35
C THR A 125 -7.69 -17.43 4.95
N THR A 126 -6.99 -17.63 6.06
CA THR A 126 -6.32 -16.57 6.83
C THR A 126 -4.87 -16.94 7.13
N THR A 127 -4.08 -15.95 7.48
CA THR A 127 -2.70 -16.10 7.94
C THR A 127 -2.44 -15.21 9.14
N SER A 128 -1.29 -15.38 9.79
CA SER A 128 -0.84 -14.54 10.89
C SER A 128 0.24 -13.56 10.42
N VAL A 129 0.20 -12.35 10.94
CA VAL A 129 1.15 -11.28 10.63
C VAL A 129 1.70 -10.71 11.92
N THR A 130 3.03 -10.59 12.04
CA THR A 130 3.67 -9.90 13.14
C THR A 130 3.80 -8.41 12.81
N VAL A 131 3.27 -7.57 13.68
CA VAL A 131 3.33 -6.11 13.59
C VAL A 131 4.41 -5.60 14.52
N TYR A 132 5.31 -4.78 14.00
CA TYR A 132 6.37 -4.10 14.74
C TYR A 132 6.09 -2.60 14.77
N GLY A 133 6.41 -1.94 15.89
CA GLY A 133 6.21 -0.52 16.09
C GLY A 133 6.36 -0.19 17.58
N THR A 134 5.92 0.99 18.01
CA THR A 134 5.76 1.25 19.45
C THR A 134 4.50 0.55 19.97
N ALA A 135 4.44 0.24 21.26
CA ALA A 135 3.29 -0.44 21.86
C ALA A 135 1.96 0.27 21.55
N GLU A 136 1.96 1.60 21.64
CA GLU A 136 0.79 2.43 21.33
C GLU A 136 0.33 2.32 19.87
N ASN A 137 1.27 2.27 18.93
CA ASN A 137 0.95 2.20 17.51
C ASN A 137 0.46 0.82 17.09
N ILE A 138 1.11 -0.25 17.59
CA ILE A 138 0.71 -1.62 17.26
C ILE A 138 -0.63 -2.02 17.89
N GLU A 139 -1.02 -1.43 19.02
CA GLU A 139 -2.30 -1.70 19.67
C GLU A 139 -3.50 -1.29 18.80
N LYS A 140 -3.35 -0.25 18.01
CA LYS A 140 -4.37 0.30 17.12
C LYS A 140 -4.61 -0.55 15.86
N ILE A 141 -3.69 -1.46 15.53
CA ILE A 141 -3.75 -2.25 14.28
C ILE A 141 -4.63 -3.49 14.49
N THR A 142 -5.53 -3.72 13.56
CA THR A 142 -6.40 -4.90 13.52
C THR A 142 -6.14 -5.73 12.26
N ALA A 143 -6.69 -6.95 12.19
CA ALA A 143 -6.58 -7.79 11.00
C ALA A 143 -7.19 -7.15 9.74
N ALA A 144 -8.13 -6.22 9.89
CA ALA A 144 -8.76 -5.51 8.78
C ALA A 144 -7.84 -4.46 8.14
N ASP A 145 -6.86 -3.94 8.89
CA ASP A 145 -5.90 -2.93 8.42
C ASP A 145 -4.75 -3.54 7.63
N ILE A 146 -4.59 -4.86 7.69
CA ILE A 146 -3.49 -5.58 7.07
C ILE A 146 -3.98 -6.22 5.77
N ASN A 147 -3.30 -5.89 4.66
CA ASN A 147 -3.59 -6.46 3.36
C ASN A 147 -2.53 -7.48 2.97
N VAL A 148 -2.84 -8.77 3.17
CA VAL A 148 -2.01 -9.89 2.71
C VAL A 148 -2.61 -10.44 1.43
N TYR A 149 -1.76 -10.68 0.43
CA TYR A 149 -2.23 -11.16 -0.86
C TYR A 149 -1.29 -12.16 -1.53
N ILE A 150 -1.88 -12.90 -2.45
CA ILE A 150 -1.23 -13.83 -3.36
C ILE A 150 -1.36 -13.26 -4.76
N ASP A 151 -0.25 -13.14 -5.48
CA ASP A 151 -0.27 -12.76 -6.89
C ASP A 151 -0.53 -14.01 -7.75
N MET A 152 -1.62 -13.96 -8.52
CA MET A 152 -2.10 -15.06 -9.36
C MET A 152 -1.68 -14.91 -10.83
N LEU A 153 -0.80 -13.94 -11.16
CA LEU A 153 -0.43 -13.65 -12.57
C LEU A 153 0.09 -14.88 -13.30
N ASP A 154 0.94 -15.67 -12.65
CA ASP A 154 1.54 -16.87 -13.21
C ASP A 154 0.85 -18.18 -12.75
N ALA A 155 -0.37 -18.07 -12.21
CA ALA A 155 -1.11 -19.23 -11.73
C ALA A 155 -1.49 -20.18 -12.86
N LYS A 156 -1.42 -21.49 -12.58
CA LYS A 156 -1.84 -22.57 -13.47
C LYS A 156 -2.71 -23.54 -12.69
N PRO A 157 -3.64 -24.24 -13.35
CA PRO A 157 -4.43 -25.28 -12.69
C PRO A 157 -3.56 -26.35 -12.02
N GLY A 158 -3.94 -26.73 -10.81
CA GLY A 158 -3.25 -27.73 -9.98
C GLY A 158 -2.80 -27.19 -8.63
N LEU A 159 -2.11 -28.03 -7.88
CA LEU A 159 -1.56 -27.67 -6.58
C LEU A 159 -0.28 -26.83 -6.78
N MET A 160 -0.28 -25.61 -6.25
CA MET A 160 0.83 -24.67 -6.40
C MET A 160 1.17 -23.99 -5.08
N GLN A 161 2.45 -23.67 -4.88
CA GLN A 161 2.92 -22.81 -3.80
C GLN A 161 3.13 -21.38 -4.32
N PHE A 162 2.56 -20.42 -3.63
CA PHE A 162 2.68 -19.00 -3.94
C PHE A 162 3.39 -18.24 -2.83
N PRO A 163 4.23 -17.24 -3.16
CA PRO A 163 4.75 -16.33 -2.16
C PRO A 163 3.61 -15.48 -1.60
N LEU A 164 3.54 -15.37 -0.27
CA LEU A 164 2.68 -14.39 0.39
C LEU A 164 3.34 -13.01 0.33
N GLN A 165 2.54 -12.00 0.09
CA GLN A 165 2.96 -10.61 0.10
C GLN A 165 2.07 -9.80 1.04
N VAL A 166 2.65 -8.77 1.66
CA VAL A 166 1.92 -7.84 2.54
C VAL A 166 2.22 -6.41 2.14
N ASP A 167 1.18 -5.60 1.99
CA ASP A 167 1.31 -4.18 1.72
C ASP A 167 1.80 -3.48 2.99
N GLN A 168 2.96 -2.81 2.91
CA GLN A 168 3.53 -2.06 4.04
C GLN A 168 2.88 -0.67 4.16
N PRO A 169 2.61 -0.20 5.39
CA PRO A 169 2.18 1.19 5.59
C PRO A 169 3.31 2.16 5.24
N THR A 170 2.96 3.23 4.54
CA THR A 170 3.94 4.25 4.10
C THR A 170 4.34 5.23 5.21
N ASN A 171 3.54 5.33 6.28
CA ASN A 171 3.75 6.26 7.38
C ASN A 171 4.91 5.90 8.32
N GLY A 172 5.45 4.67 8.23
CA GLY A 172 6.59 4.19 9.02
C GLY A 172 6.35 4.02 10.51
N LEU A 173 5.12 4.20 11.00
CA LEU A 173 4.80 4.02 12.43
C LEU A 173 4.72 2.56 12.82
N VAL A 174 4.32 1.71 11.89
CA VAL A 174 4.29 0.26 12.05
C VAL A 174 4.85 -0.43 10.81
N ARG A 175 5.29 -1.67 10.99
CA ARG A 175 5.79 -2.54 9.93
C ARG A 175 5.21 -3.93 10.07
N TYR A 176 4.89 -4.55 8.96
CA TYR A 176 4.32 -5.89 8.90
C TYR A 176 5.37 -6.92 8.47
N SER A 177 5.38 -8.07 9.13
CA SER A 177 6.18 -9.22 8.76
C SER A 177 5.30 -10.45 8.70
N LEU A 178 5.33 -11.15 7.59
CA LEU A 178 4.60 -12.40 7.42
C LEU A 178 5.22 -13.48 8.31
N THR A 179 4.37 -14.25 8.97
CA THR A 179 4.81 -15.44 9.75
C THR A 179 5.13 -16.60 8.82
N GLU A 180 4.36 -16.71 7.73
CA GLU A 180 4.55 -17.69 6.67
C GLU A 180 4.95 -16.95 5.39
N SER A 181 5.99 -17.40 4.69
CA SER A 181 6.47 -16.76 3.45
C SER A 181 5.77 -17.27 2.19
N THR A 182 5.22 -18.48 2.25
CA THR A 182 4.54 -19.13 1.13
C THR A 182 3.22 -19.73 1.56
N TYR A 183 2.34 -19.90 0.60
CA TYR A 183 1.03 -20.49 0.83
C TYR A 183 0.69 -21.45 -0.31
N GLU A 184 0.18 -22.63 0.04
CA GLU A 184 -0.23 -23.64 -0.93
C GLU A 184 -1.69 -23.45 -1.30
N LEU A 185 -1.99 -23.44 -2.60
CA LEU A 185 -3.33 -23.36 -3.16
C LEU A 185 -3.54 -24.45 -4.20
N ASN A 186 -4.72 -25.03 -4.23
CA ASN A 186 -5.18 -25.79 -5.37
C ASN A 186 -5.95 -24.85 -6.31
N VAL A 187 -5.35 -24.53 -7.45
CA VAL A 187 -5.93 -23.68 -8.50
C VAL A 187 -6.84 -24.56 -9.37
N LEU A 188 -8.13 -24.29 -9.34
CA LEU A 188 -9.11 -24.96 -10.16
C LEU A 188 -9.19 -24.25 -11.52
N GLY A 189 -9.09 -24.98 -12.61
CA GLY A 189 -9.31 -24.41 -13.95
C GLY A 189 -10.70 -23.81 -14.10
N GLU A 190 -10.93 -23.02 -15.15
CA GLU A 190 -12.28 -22.61 -15.52
C GLU A 190 -13.16 -23.85 -15.62
N THR A 191 -14.26 -23.89 -14.90
CA THR A 191 -15.34 -24.82 -15.23
C THR A 191 -15.93 -24.31 -16.53
N ASN A 192 -15.52 -24.89 -17.67
CA ASN A 192 -16.39 -24.87 -18.83
C ASN A 192 -17.69 -25.50 -18.39
N ASP A 193 -18.68 -24.66 -18.15
CA ASP A 193 -20.07 -25.07 -18.08
C ASP A 193 -20.46 -25.45 -19.52
N GLY A 194 -19.93 -26.61 -19.92
CA GLY A 194 -20.29 -27.24 -21.18
C GLY A 194 -21.77 -27.60 -21.08
N THR A 195 -22.58 -26.78 -21.67
CA THR A 195 -23.88 -27.23 -22.16
C THR A 195 -23.64 -28.45 -23.05
N ASP A 196 -23.79 -29.61 -22.43
CA ASP A 196 -23.86 -30.89 -23.12
C ASP A 196 -25.19 -30.89 -23.89
N ASP A 197 -25.12 -30.34 -25.11
CA ASP A 197 -26.16 -30.54 -26.11
C ASP A 197 -26.14 -32.02 -26.48
N ASN A 198 -26.79 -32.79 -25.65
CA ASN A 198 -27.18 -34.17 -25.95
C ASN A 198 -28.15 -34.15 -27.14
N LYS A 199 -27.61 -34.06 -28.34
CA LYS A 199 -28.36 -34.37 -29.56
C LYS A 199 -28.66 -35.84 -29.56
N GLY A 200 -29.89 -36.15 -29.11
CA GLY A 200 -30.47 -37.48 -29.22
C GLY A 200 -30.30 -38.04 -30.64
N ALA A 201 -29.63 -39.14 -30.73
CA ALA A 201 -29.61 -39.97 -31.91
C ALA A 201 -31.03 -40.59 -32.05
N ASP A 202 -31.74 -40.13 -33.03
CA ASP A 202 -32.97 -40.71 -33.51
C ASP A 202 -32.63 -42.05 -34.18
N VAL A 203 -32.95 -43.14 -33.48
CA VAL A 203 -32.87 -44.49 -34.07
C VAL A 203 -34.18 -44.79 -34.65
N ASN A 204 -34.33 -44.50 -35.93
CA ASN A 204 -35.46 -44.96 -36.73
C ASN A 204 -35.20 -46.43 -37.10
N ASN A 205 -36.03 -47.32 -36.55
CA ASN A 205 -36.09 -48.74 -36.93
C ASN A 205 -37.43 -48.92 -37.62
N GLY A 206 -37.36 -49.12 -38.97
CA GLY A 206 -38.44 -49.60 -39.81
C GLY A 206 -38.09 -50.92 -40.45
#